data_8038990d65c42a75c6353554dbfc8e0d
#
_entry.id   8038990d65c42a75c6353554dbfc8e0d
#
_cell.length_a   1.000
_cell.length_b   1.000
_cell.length_c   1.000
_cell.angle_alpha   90.00
_cell.angle_beta   90.00
_cell.angle_gamma   90.00
#
_symmetry.space_group_name_H-M   'P 1'
#
loop_
_entity.id
_entity.type
_entity.pdbx_description
1 polymer ?
#
loop_
_entity_poly.entity_id
_entity_poly.type
_entity_poly.pdbx_seq_one_letter_code
_entity_poly.pdbx_strand_id
1 'polypeptide(L)'
;MLETLATLLPAFSPLDWLCVEAILVLAYLIFGVAGFGSALVAGPLLTSWLPLSRIVPLLVLLDFLASFHNWLPDRRAIAGRELQRLLPMLLLGAALGTYLLLRTDARLLMLWLGLFVVAYSTYSLLSPKGFRQLAPAWSIPAGSVGGLCGALFGSGGFLYALYLNGRLQDKNAIRGTQSFLIGCSAAIRITLLLIAGAYSDGSLLLLAVCLLPAMLLGGWIGRHLQRRLSRERFTRLVTWLVLVSGVTLIGRYLAG
;
A
#
# COMPACT_ATOMS: atom_id res chain seq x y z
N MET A 1 21.94 -18.30 17.78
CA MET A 1 21.23 -17.05 17.41
C MET A 1 21.27 -16.78 15.90
N LEU A 2 22.43 -16.79 15.23
CA LEU A 2 22.51 -16.62 13.76
C LEU A 2 21.89 -17.80 12.98
N GLU A 3 22.06 -19.02 13.42
CA GLU A 3 21.46 -20.22 12.81
C GLU A 3 19.92 -20.22 12.95
N THR A 4 19.40 -19.79 14.10
CA THR A 4 17.95 -19.65 14.32
C THR A 4 17.36 -18.51 13.45
N LEU A 5 18.12 -17.46 13.21
CA LEU A 5 17.73 -16.38 12.29
C LEU A 5 17.69 -16.86 10.83
N ALA A 6 18.65 -17.69 10.42
CA ALA A 6 18.70 -18.25 9.07
C ALA A 6 17.53 -19.21 8.77
N THR A 7 17.02 -19.92 9.79
CA THR A 7 15.87 -20.84 9.62
C THR A 7 14.52 -20.10 9.58
N LEU A 8 14.45 -18.89 10.11
CA LEU A 8 13.23 -18.05 10.09
C LEU A 8 13.07 -17.24 8.79
N LEU A 9 14.19 -16.98 8.11
CA LEU A 9 14.14 -16.25 6.83
C LEU A 9 13.84 -17.22 5.68
N PRO A 10 13.15 -16.74 4.61
CA PRO A 10 13.04 -17.52 3.39
C PRO A 10 14.43 -17.90 2.86
N ALA A 11 14.59 -19.13 2.34
CA ALA A 11 15.82 -19.61 1.73
C ALA A 11 16.05 -18.90 0.36
N PHE A 12 16.25 -17.58 0.40
CA PHE A 12 16.52 -16.79 -0.77
C PHE A 12 17.99 -16.90 -1.17
N SER A 13 18.25 -17.05 -2.46
CA SER A 13 19.58 -16.85 -3.00
C SER A 13 20.02 -15.38 -2.83
N PRO A 14 21.32 -15.06 -2.88
CA PRO A 14 21.76 -13.66 -2.84
C PRO A 14 21.14 -12.79 -3.94
N LEU A 15 20.85 -13.39 -5.12
CA LEU A 15 20.18 -12.71 -6.21
C LEU A 15 18.70 -12.43 -5.87
N ASP A 16 18.01 -13.36 -5.24
CA ASP A 16 16.61 -13.16 -4.82
C ASP A 16 16.50 -12.04 -3.78
N TRP A 17 17.43 -11.97 -2.82
CA TRP A 17 17.50 -10.86 -1.87
C TRP A 17 17.63 -9.52 -2.58
N LEU A 18 18.58 -9.42 -3.52
CA LEU A 18 18.78 -8.20 -4.29
C LEU A 18 17.54 -7.80 -5.09
N CYS A 19 16.86 -8.78 -5.70
CA CYS A 19 15.61 -8.53 -6.43
C CYS A 19 14.48 -8.03 -5.51
N VAL A 20 14.29 -8.68 -4.35
CA VAL A 20 13.27 -8.30 -3.38
C VAL A 20 13.54 -6.90 -2.82
N GLU A 21 14.79 -6.58 -2.46
CA GLU A 21 15.16 -5.25 -2.01
C GLU A 21 14.95 -4.19 -3.09
N ALA A 22 15.34 -4.45 -4.33
CA ALA A 22 15.15 -3.54 -5.46
C ALA A 22 13.66 -3.26 -5.72
N ILE A 23 12.80 -4.30 -5.66
CA ILE A 23 11.35 -4.16 -5.76
C ILE A 23 10.82 -3.26 -4.64
N LEU A 24 11.27 -3.45 -3.40
CA LEU A 24 10.84 -2.63 -2.27
C LEU A 24 11.34 -1.19 -2.37
N VAL A 25 12.60 -0.98 -2.76
CA VAL A 25 13.11 0.38 -3.03
C VAL A 25 12.21 1.08 -4.06
N LEU A 26 11.87 0.41 -5.17
CA LEU A 26 10.98 0.96 -6.19
C LEU A 26 9.58 1.23 -5.63
N ALA A 27 8.99 0.29 -4.91
CA ALA A 27 7.66 0.42 -4.31
C ALA A 27 7.57 1.57 -3.32
N TYR A 28 8.57 1.71 -2.44
CA TYR A 28 8.60 2.80 -1.46
C TYR A 28 9.08 4.13 -2.03
N LEU A 29 9.81 4.13 -3.14
CA LEU A 29 10.04 5.33 -3.93
C LEU A 29 8.70 5.89 -4.43
N ILE A 30 7.84 5.04 -4.97
CA ILE A 30 6.50 5.42 -5.42
C ILE A 30 5.65 5.90 -4.25
N PHE A 31 5.67 5.19 -3.11
CA PHE A 31 5.01 5.61 -1.89
C PHE A 31 5.52 6.99 -1.41
N GLY A 32 6.81 7.25 -1.49
CA GLY A 32 7.41 8.53 -1.14
C GLY A 32 6.96 9.68 -2.04
N VAL A 33 6.75 9.43 -3.34
CA VAL A 33 6.27 10.43 -4.31
C VAL A 33 4.76 10.64 -4.23
N ALA A 34 3.97 9.56 -4.25
CA ALA A 34 2.51 9.61 -4.35
C ALA A 34 1.80 9.59 -3.00
N GLY A 35 2.49 9.15 -1.93
CA GLY A 35 1.91 8.94 -0.60
C GLY A 35 1.12 7.62 -0.48
N PHE A 36 1.13 6.75 -1.51
CA PHE A 36 0.48 5.43 -1.54
C PHE A 36 1.07 4.59 -2.67
N GLY A 37 0.66 3.32 -2.78
CA GLY A 37 0.95 2.48 -3.95
C GLY A 37 2.11 1.50 -3.78
N SER A 38 2.75 1.44 -2.60
CA SER A 38 3.78 0.43 -2.28
C SER A 38 3.29 -0.98 -2.60
N ALA A 39 2.11 -1.35 -2.12
CA ALA A 39 1.56 -2.67 -2.31
C ALA A 39 1.07 -2.94 -3.75
N LEU A 40 0.66 -1.91 -4.51
CA LEU A 40 0.29 -2.05 -5.92
C LEU A 40 1.47 -2.48 -6.78
N VAL A 41 2.68 -2.09 -6.38
CA VAL A 41 3.91 -2.44 -7.09
C VAL A 41 4.55 -3.68 -6.47
N ALA A 42 4.79 -3.67 -5.16
CA ALA A 42 5.44 -4.79 -4.47
C ALA A 42 4.57 -6.04 -4.47
N GLY A 43 3.24 -5.92 -4.28
CA GLY A 43 2.33 -7.06 -4.21
C GLY A 43 2.50 -8.00 -5.41
N PRO A 44 2.20 -7.57 -6.64
CA PRO A 44 2.32 -8.40 -7.82
C PRO A 44 3.74 -8.93 -8.07
N LEU A 45 4.76 -8.10 -7.85
CA LEU A 45 6.14 -8.49 -8.15
C LEU A 45 6.68 -9.52 -7.16
N LEU A 46 6.35 -9.39 -5.87
CA LEU A 46 6.82 -10.31 -4.82
C LEU A 46 6.15 -11.68 -4.87
N THR A 47 5.05 -11.86 -5.61
CA THR A 47 4.37 -13.18 -5.71
C THR A 47 5.23 -14.29 -6.31
N SER A 48 6.38 -13.95 -6.95
CA SER A 48 7.35 -14.92 -7.42
C SER A 48 8.17 -15.57 -6.30
N TRP A 49 8.26 -14.93 -5.13
CA TRP A 49 9.08 -15.37 -3.99
C TRP A 49 8.26 -15.70 -2.75
N LEU A 50 7.14 -15.01 -2.56
CA LEU A 50 6.31 -15.14 -1.36
C LEU A 50 4.84 -15.30 -1.72
N PRO A 51 4.08 -16.11 -0.96
CA PRO A 51 2.62 -16.17 -1.12
C PRO A 51 1.99 -14.84 -0.67
N LEU A 52 0.85 -14.48 -1.27
CA LEU A 52 0.15 -13.22 -0.99
C LEU A 52 -0.24 -13.09 0.48
N SER A 53 -0.51 -14.22 1.15
CA SER A 53 -0.79 -14.29 2.59
C SER A 53 0.37 -13.83 3.48
N ARG A 54 1.61 -13.87 3.00
CA ARG A 54 2.80 -13.31 3.66
C ARG A 54 3.13 -11.90 3.18
N ILE A 55 2.94 -11.62 1.88
CA ILE A 55 3.22 -10.30 1.30
C ILE A 55 2.38 -9.22 1.96
N VAL A 56 1.06 -9.44 2.11
CA VAL A 56 0.16 -8.43 2.67
C VAL A 56 0.53 -8.06 4.10
N PRO A 57 0.70 -9.00 5.06
CA PRO A 57 1.13 -8.66 6.41
C PRO A 57 2.50 -7.98 6.47
N LEU A 58 3.47 -8.41 5.64
CA LEU A 58 4.79 -7.80 5.54
C LEU A 58 4.69 -6.32 5.13
N LEU A 59 3.99 -6.05 4.03
CA LEU A 59 3.81 -4.68 3.53
C LEU A 59 3.04 -3.80 4.51
N VAL A 60 2.09 -4.37 5.27
CA VAL A 60 1.36 -3.62 6.31
C VAL A 60 2.30 -3.08 7.39
N LEU A 61 3.27 -3.89 7.85
CA LEU A 61 4.29 -3.45 8.81
C LEU A 61 5.15 -2.33 8.24
N LEU A 62 5.64 -2.51 7.03
CA LEU A 62 6.49 -1.52 6.36
C LEU A 62 5.71 -0.23 6.05
N ASP A 63 4.45 -0.33 5.60
CA ASP A 63 3.58 0.82 5.32
C ASP A 63 3.27 1.62 6.59
N PHE A 64 3.09 0.95 7.73
CA PHE A 64 2.90 1.62 9.02
C PHE A 64 4.08 2.52 9.34
N LEU A 65 5.29 1.98 9.26
CA LEU A 65 6.53 2.72 9.55
C LEU A 65 6.78 3.84 8.52
N ALA A 66 6.56 3.55 7.23
CA ALA A 66 6.68 4.53 6.16
C ALA A 66 5.66 5.68 6.31
N SER A 67 4.44 5.36 6.71
CA SER A 67 3.39 6.36 6.97
C SER A 67 3.77 7.26 8.13
N PHE A 68 4.24 6.69 9.23
CA PHE A 68 4.71 7.44 10.40
C PHE A 68 5.83 8.42 10.04
N HIS A 69 6.80 7.95 9.25
CA HIS A 69 7.88 8.79 8.76
C HIS A 69 7.39 9.92 7.83
N ASN A 70 6.34 9.68 7.06
CA ASN A 70 5.81 10.66 6.10
C ASN A 70 4.89 11.71 6.73
N TRP A 71 4.05 11.36 7.73
CA TRP A 71 3.14 12.34 8.33
C TRP A 71 3.79 13.22 9.39
N LEU A 72 4.85 12.77 10.02
CA LEU A 72 5.47 13.49 11.13
C LEU A 72 5.88 14.95 10.79
N PRO A 73 6.45 15.24 9.60
CA PRO A 73 6.75 16.62 9.21
C PRO A 73 5.49 17.47 8.99
N ASP A 74 4.42 16.88 8.48
CA ASP A 74 3.18 17.56 8.09
C ASP A 74 2.08 17.48 9.16
N ARG A 75 2.39 17.03 10.37
CA ARG A 75 1.43 16.78 11.46
C ARG A 75 0.55 17.97 11.83
N ARG A 76 1.05 19.19 11.65
CA ARG A 76 0.31 20.43 11.94
C ARG A 76 -0.71 20.79 10.86
N ALA A 77 -0.58 20.22 9.67
CA ALA A 77 -1.44 20.50 8.53
C ALA A 77 -2.59 19.49 8.37
N ILE A 78 -2.74 18.53 9.29
CA ILE A 78 -3.77 17.48 9.20
C ILE A 78 -5.17 18.11 9.23
N ALA A 79 -6.00 17.75 8.23
CA ALA A 79 -7.38 18.18 8.12
C ALA A 79 -8.28 17.31 9.04
N GLY A 80 -8.37 17.65 10.33
CA GLY A 80 -9.05 16.85 11.35
C GLY A 80 -10.53 16.54 11.02
N ARG A 81 -11.26 17.49 10.38
CA ARG A 81 -12.65 17.27 9.97
C ARG A 81 -12.79 16.15 8.93
N GLU A 82 -11.91 16.11 7.95
CA GLU A 82 -11.93 15.07 6.91
C GLU A 82 -11.45 13.72 7.48
N LEU A 83 -10.49 13.76 8.41
CA LEU A 83 -10.07 12.57 9.16
C LEU A 83 -11.23 11.95 9.95
N GLN A 84 -11.99 12.73 10.71
CA GLN A 84 -13.15 12.25 11.50
C GLN A 84 -14.24 11.64 10.60
N ARG A 85 -14.39 12.10 9.36
CA ARG A 85 -15.36 11.55 8.40
C ARG A 85 -14.90 10.22 7.78
N LEU A 86 -13.62 10.13 7.46
CA LEU A 86 -13.06 8.95 6.78
C LEU A 86 -12.78 7.80 7.75
N LEU A 87 -12.32 8.09 8.96
CA LEU A 87 -11.82 7.08 9.90
C LEU A 87 -12.85 6.01 10.29
N PRO A 88 -14.12 6.34 10.64
CA PRO A 88 -15.11 5.32 10.97
C PRO A 88 -15.38 4.36 9.79
N MET A 89 -15.50 4.91 8.59
CA MET A 89 -15.77 4.12 7.39
C MET A 89 -14.56 3.28 6.97
N LEU A 90 -13.35 3.82 7.15
CA LEU A 90 -12.10 3.09 6.98
C LEU A 90 -12.01 1.89 7.93
N LEU A 91 -12.38 2.07 9.20
CA LEU A 91 -12.42 1.00 10.21
C LEU A 91 -13.31 -0.16 9.74
N LEU A 92 -14.56 0.17 9.36
CA LEU A 92 -15.52 -0.83 8.87
C LEU A 92 -15.01 -1.55 7.63
N GLY A 93 -14.49 -0.80 6.65
CA GLY A 93 -13.93 -1.37 5.43
C GLY A 93 -12.70 -2.24 5.69
N ALA A 94 -11.79 -1.79 6.57
CA ALA A 94 -10.58 -2.54 6.92
C ALA A 94 -10.90 -3.82 7.69
N ALA A 95 -11.87 -3.80 8.59
CA ALA A 95 -12.33 -5.00 9.31
C ALA A 95 -12.91 -6.04 8.34
N LEU A 96 -13.80 -5.62 7.43
CA LEU A 96 -14.38 -6.50 6.41
C LEU A 96 -13.30 -7.03 5.46
N GLY A 97 -12.39 -6.16 4.99
CA GLY A 97 -11.33 -6.57 4.09
C GLY A 97 -10.34 -7.55 4.74
N THR A 98 -9.99 -7.35 6.01
CA THR A 98 -9.14 -8.30 6.74
C THR A 98 -9.85 -9.64 6.97
N TYR A 99 -11.14 -9.61 7.29
CA TYR A 99 -11.94 -10.84 7.40
C TYR A 99 -11.93 -11.62 6.07
N LEU A 100 -12.16 -10.94 4.94
CA LEU A 100 -12.10 -11.56 3.62
C LEU A 100 -10.70 -12.09 3.28
N LEU A 101 -9.64 -11.34 3.60
CA LEU A 101 -8.25 -11.76 3.40
C LEU A 101 -7.94 -13.11 4.10
N LEU A 102 -8.45 -13.29 5.32
CA LEU A 102 -8.21 -14.48 6.12
C LEU A 102 -9.09 -15.69 5.73
N ARG A 103 -10.19 -15.46 5.02
CA ARG A 103 -11.16 -16.49 4.64
C ARG A 103 -11.10 -16.87 3.16
N THR A 104 -10.44 -16.10 2.34
CA THR A 104 -10.41 -16.27 0.88
C THR A 104 -9.12 -16.97 0.46
N ASP A 105 -9.22 -17.89 -0.50
CA ASP A 105 -8.08 -18.59 -1.06
C ASP A 105 -7.09 -17.61 -1.71
N ALA A 106 -5.80 -17.85 -1.50
CA ALA A 106 -4.72 -17.03 -2.04
C ALA A 106 -4.80 -16.85 -3.56
N ARG A 107 -5.28 -17.87 -4.27
CA ARG A 107 -5.47 -17.87 -5.73
C ARG A 107 -6.55 -16.87 -6.16
N LEU A 108 -7.68 -16.86 -5.46
CA LEU A 108 -8.77 -15.91 -5.72
C LEU A 108 -8.38 -14.47 -5.34
N LEU A 109 -7.60 -14.31 -4.27
CA LEU A 109 -7.04 -13.00 -3.89
C LEU A 109 -6.09 -12.45 -4.97
N MET A 110 -5.28 -13.30 -5.61
CA MET A 110 -4.45 -12.89 -6.74
C MET A 110 -5.27 -12.38 -7.92
N LEU A 111 -6.38 -13.06 -8.25
CA LEU A 111 -7.30 -12.59 -9.30
C LEU A 111 -7.89 -11.23 -8.95
N TRP A 112 -8.41 -11.09 -7.73
CA TRP A 112 -8.98 -9.82 -7.28
C TRP A 112 -7.96 -8.68 -7.28
N LEU A 113 -6.73 -8.97 -6.83
CA LEU A 113 -5.63 -8.00 -6.90
C LEU A 113 -5.34 -7.61 -8.36
N GLY A 114 -5.22 -8.58 -9.26
CA GLY A 114 -4.99 -8.33 -10.67
C GLY A 114 -6.08 -7.47 -11.31
N LEU A 115 -7.35 -7.81 -11.09
CA LEU A 115 -8.51 -7.05 -11.59
C LEU A 115 -8.54 -5.63 -11.02
N PHE A 116 -8.31 -5.49 -9.71
CA PHE A 116 -8.26 -4.19 -9.05
C PHE A 116 -7.14 -3.31 -9.62
N VAL A 117 -5.95 -3.87 -9.78
CA VAL A 117 -4.77 -3.19 -10.31
C VAL A 117 -5.00 -2.73 -11.75
N VAL A 118 -5.58 -3.58 -12.60
CA VAL A 118 -5.93 -3.23 -13.99
C VAL A 118 -7.00 -2.14 -14.02
N ALA A 119 -8.08 -2.28 -13.25
CA ALA A 119 -9.14 -1.28 -13.17
C ALA A 119 -8.63 0.08 -12.68
N TYR A 120 -7.80 0.08 -11.63
CA TYR A 120 -7.17 1.29 -11.10
C TYR A 120 -6.25 1.95 -12.12
N SER A 121 -5.39 1.17 -12.78
CA SER A 121 -4.43 1.69 -13.75
C SER A 121 -5.16 2.29 -14.97
N THR A 122 -6.17 1.61 -15.47
CA THR A 122 -7.01 2.10 -16.57
C THR A 122 -7.71 3.40 -16.18
N TYR A 123 -8.34 3.46 -14.99
CA TYR A 123 -8.95 4.67 -14.47
C TYR A 123 -7.94 5.81 -14.36
N SER A 124 -6.74 5.56 -13.81
CA SER A 124 -5.68 6.55 -13.63
C SER A 124 -5.13 7.11 -14.96
N LEU A 125 -5.10 6.28 -16.01
CA LEU A 125 -4.69 6.71 -17.35
C LEU A 125 -5.76 7.52 -18.08
N LEU A 126 -7.03 7.15 -17.93
CA LEU A 126 -8.15 7.78 -18.63
C LEU A 126 -8.66 9.07 -17.93
N SER A 127 -8.47 9.19 -16.62
CA SER A 127 -8.97 10.30 -15.80
C SER A 127 -7.83 11.10 -15.16
N PRO A 128 -7.02 11.82 -15.95
CA PRO A 128 -5.86 12.56 -15.42
C PRO A 128 -6.26 13.78 -14.58
N LYS A 129 -7.52 14.23 -14.64
CA LYS A 129 -8.05 15.36 -13.86
C LYS A 129 -8.92 14.80 -12.74
N GLY A 130 -8.41 14.82 -11.51
CA GLY A 130 -9.16 14.43 -10.32
C GLY A 130 -10.50 15.18 -10.19
N PHE A 131 -11.45 14.58 -9.46
CA PHE A 131 -12.74 15.19 -9.16
C PHE A 131 -12.54 16.55 -8.48
N ARG A 132 -13.07 17.61 -9.10
CA ARG A 132 -13.11 18.94 -8.49
C ARG A 132 -14.34 19.00 -7.56
N GLN A 133 -14.12 19.43 -6.30
CA GLN A 133 -15.17 19.69 -5.31
C GLN A 133 -16.09 18.49 -5.00
N LEU A 134 -15.54 17.47 -4.38
CA LEU A 134 -16.35 16.35 -3.87
C LEU A 134 -17.20 16.78 -2.66
N ALA A 135 -18.45 16.33 -2.61
CA ALA A 135 -19.30 16.54 -1.44
C ALA A 135 -18.73 15.74 -0.22
N PRO A 136 -18.97 16.22 1.03
CA PRO A 136 -18.56 15.50 2.24
C PRO A 136 -19.04 14.04 2.31
N ALA A 137 -20.22 13.74 1.76
CA ALA A 137 -20.79 12.40 1.71
C ALA A 137 -19.92 11.36 0.97
N TRP A 138 -19.02 11.80 0.08
CA TRP A 138 -18.06 10.92 -0.58
C TRP A 138 -17.01 10.32 0.37
N SER A 139 -16.96 10.80 1.62
CA SER A 139 -16.15 10.17 2.67
C SER A 139 -16.62 8.75 2.98
N ILE A 140 -17.91 8.44 2.81
CA ILE A 140 -18.47 7.11 3.08
C ILE A 140 -17.88 6.08 2.10
N PRO A 141 -18.09 6.19 0.78
CA PRO A 141 -17.50 5.23 -0.16
C PRO A 141 -15.97 5.30 -0.19
N ALA A 142 -15.34 6.48 -0.07
CA ALA A 142 -13.90 6.60 -0.04
C ALA A 142 -13.27 5.91 1.18
N GLY A 143 -13.88 6.05 2.35
CA GLY A 143 -13.45 5.39 3.58
C GLY A 143 -13.69 3.89 3.54
N SER A 144 -14.92 3.44 3.26
CA SER A 144 -15.27 2.02 3.31
C SER A 144 -14.58 1.19 2.22
N VAL A 145 -14.64 1.62 0.95
CA VAL A 145 -13.95 0.92 -0.14
C VAL A 145 -12.44 1.08 0.00
N GLY A 146 -11.95 2.26 0.42
CA GLY A 146 -10.54 2.48 0.70
C GLY A 146 -10.01 1.60 1.83
N GLY A 147 -10.77 1.43 2.90
CA GLY A 147 -10.44 0.52 3.99
C GLY A 147 -10.40 -0.93 3.54
N LEU A 148 -11.40 -1.38 2.77
CA LEU A 148 -11.48 -2.72 2.22
C LEU A 148 -10.32 -3.01 1.25
N CYS A 149 -10.10 -2.16 0.25
CA CYS A 149 -8.98 -2.31 -0.68
C CYS A 149 -7.62 -2.17 0.03
N GLY A 150 -7.55 -1.33 1.05
CA GLY A 150 -6.39 -1.21 1.92
C GLY A 150 -6.06 -2.51 2.64
N ALA A 151 -7.06 -3.18 3.20
CA ALA A 151 -6.89 -4.43 3.92
C ALA A 151 -6.58 -5.60 3.00
N LEU A 152 -7.26 -5.71 1.87
CA LEU A 152 -7.05 -6.80 0.91
C LEU A 152 -5.71 -6.67 0.16
N PHE A 153 -5.36 -5.45 -0.27
CA PHE A 153 -4.31 -5.22 -1.25
C PHE A 153 -3.26 -4.18 -0.83
N GLY A 154 -3.39 -3.61 0.38
CA GLY A 154 -2.51 -2.53 0.84
C GLY A 154 -2.65 -1.22 0.05
N SER A 155 -3.70 -1.04 -0.74
CA SER A 155 -3.79 0.01 -1.76
C SER A 155 -4.93 1.01 -1.55
N GLY A 156 -5.52 1.07 -0.36
CA GLY A 156 -6.62 2.02 -0.04
C GLY A 156 -6.25 3.49 -0.15
N GLY A 157 -4.96 3.81 -0.08
CA GLY A 157 -4.45 5.18 -0.08
C GLY A 157 -4.82 6.01 -1.30
N PHE A 158 -5.06 5.39 -2.47
CA PHE A 158 -5.46 6.15 -3.66
C PHE A 158 -6.89 6.71 -3.54
N LEU A 159 -7.83 5.97 -2.92
CA LEU A 159 -9.19 6.45 -2.69
C LEU A 159 -9.22 7.62 -1.70
N TYR A 160 -8.38 7.55 -0.66
CA TYR A 160 -8.19 8.67 0.25
C TYR A 160 -7.58 9.87 -0.47
N ALA A 161 -6.56 9.65 -1.32
CA ALA A 161 -5.96 10.70 -2.12
C ALA A 161 -6.98 11.35 -3.07
N LEU A 162 -7.82 10.54 -3.74
CA LEU A 162 -8.86 11.02 -4.64
C LEU A 162 -9.87 11.92 -3.89
N TYR A 163 -10.39 11.45 -2.76
CA TYR A 163 -11.31 12.22 -1.91
C TYR A 163 -10.66 13.51 -1.39
N LEU A 164 -9.47 13.41 -0.79
CA LEU A 164 -8.80 14.56 -0.19
C LEU A 164 -8.41 15.62 -1.23
N ASN A 165 -7.97 15.21 -2.45
CA ASN A 165 -7.71 16.15 -3.54
C ASN A 165 -8.98 16.85 -4.05
N GLY A 166 -10.15 16.21 -3.92
CA GLY A 166 -11.43 16.82 -4.24
C GLY A 166 -11.98 17.73 -3.12
N ARG A 167 -11.38 17.70 -1.92
CA ARG A 167 -11.84 18.43 -0.73
C ARG A 167 -10.89 19.53 -0.28
N LEU A 168 -9.60 19.33 -0.39
CA LEU A 168 -8.57 20.20 0.15
C LEU A 168 -7.75 20.83 -0.98
N GLN A 169 -7.33 22.08 -0.79
CA GLN A 169 -6.46 22.79 -1.73
C GLN A 169 -4.99 22.76 -1.32
N ASP A 170 -4.73 22.70 -0.01
CA ASP A 170 -3.38 22.68 0.51
C ASP A 170 -2.75 21.28 0.36
N LYS A 171 -1.64 21.21 -0.38
CA LYS A 171 -0.89 19.98 -0.65
C LYS A 171 -0.34 19.33 0.60
N ASN A 172 0.07 20.11 1.61
CA ASN A 172 0.60 19.60 2.87
C ASN A 172 -0.53 18.98 3.70
N ALA A 173 -1.72 19.62 3.72
CA ALA A 173 -2.89 19.06 4.38
C ALA A 173 -3.35 17.76 3.73
N ILE A 174 -3.36 17.68 2.39
CA ILE A 174 -3.69 16.45 1.66
C ILE A 174 -2.70 15.35 2.03
N ARG A 175 -1.40 15.61 1.93
CA ARG A 175 -0.36 14.61 2.18
C ARG A 175 -0.33 14.17 3.64
N GLY A 176 -0.36 15.10 4.60
CA GLY A 176 -0.36 14.80 6.02
C GLY A 176 -1.58 13.98 6.44
N THR A 177 -2.78 14.38 6.00
CA THR A 177 -4.03 13.65 6.29
C THR A 177 -4.04 12.26 5.66
N GLN A 178 -3.59 12.15 4.40
CA GLN A 178 -3.50 10.87 3.68
C GLN A 178 -2.52 9.91 4.37
N SER A 179 -1.31 10.37 4.70
CA SER A 179 -0.31 9.53 5.38
C SER A 179 -0.79 9.09 6.76
N PHE A 180 -1.47 9.97 7.49
CA PHE A 180 -2.07 9.62 8.78
C PHE A 180 -3.15 8.55 8.63
N LEU A 181 -4.06 8.67 7.66
CA LEU A 181 -5.10 7.67 7.37
C LEU A 181 -4.49 6.31 7.01
N ILE A 182 -3.44 6.28 6.20
CA ILE A 182 -2.73 5.05 5.85
C ILE A 182 -2.08 4.44 7.09
N GLY A 183 -1.46 5.24 7.95
CA GLY A 183 -0.92 4.79 9.23
C GLY A 183 -1.99 4.19 10.15
N CYS A 184 -3.15 4.85 10.30
CA CYS A 184 -4.28 4.32 11.06
C CYS A 184 -4.80 3.00 10.44
N SER A 185 -4.97 2.96 9.12
CA SER A 185 -5.36 1.75 8.40
C SER A 185 -4.38 0.60 8.63
N ALA A 186 -3.08 0.88 8.56
CA ALA A 186 -2.04 -0.10 8.81
C ALA A 186 -2.05 -0.59 10.26
N ALA A 187 -2.20 0.32 11.25
CA ALA A 187 -2.29 -0.04 12.67
C ALA A 187 -3.46 -1.00 12.95
N ILE A 188 -4.63 -0.70 12.39
CA ILE A 188 -5.83 -1.56 12.52
C ILE A 188 -5.55 -2.94 11.91
N ARG A 189 -4.98 -2.98 10.71
CA ARG A 189 -4.64 -4.24 10.03
C ARG A 189 -3.60 -5.04 10.80
N ILE A 190 -2.57 -4.40 11.36
CA ILE A 190 -1.59 -5.06 12.22
C ILE A 190 -2.29 -5.69 13.42
N THR A 191 -3.18 -4.97 14.10
CA THR A 191 -3.93 -5.48 15.24
C THR A 191 -4.78 -6.70 14.85
N LEU A 192 -5.54 -6.61 13.76
CA LEU A 192 -6.38 -7.71 13.30
C LEU A 192 -5.55 -8.93 12.86
N LEU A 193 -4.43 -8.71 12.17
CA LEU A 193 -3.51 -9.77 11.74
C LEU A 193 -2.75 -10.40 12.91
N LEU A 194 -2.44 -9.63 13.97
CA LEU A 194 -1.90 -10.15 15.23
C LEU A 194 -2.89 -11.09 15.93
N ILE A 195 -4.15 -10.65 16.05
CA ILE A 195 -5.21 -11.49 16.63
C ILE A 195 -5.43 -12.77 15.81
N ALA A 196 -5.31 -12.67 14.49
CA ALA A 196 -5.42 -13.80 13.57
C ALA A 196 -4.17 -14.72 13.56
N GLY A 197 -3.10 -14.38 14.30
CA GLY A 197 -1.88 -15.18 14.39
C GLY A 197 -0.95 -15.07 13.18
N ALA A 198 -1.13 -14.08 12.31
CA ALA A 198 -0.31 -13.91 11.09
C ALA A 198 1.19 -13.67 11.37
N TYR A 199 1.53 -13.25 12.58
CA TYR A 199 2.91 -12.97 13.03
C TYR A 199 3.43 -13.95 14.09
N SER A 200 2.75 -15.07 14.30
CA SER A 200 3.04 -16.02 15.39
C SER A 200 4.41 -16.69 15.29
N ASP A 201 4.92 -16.90 14.07
CA ASP A 201 6.22 -17.51 13.83
C ASP A 201 7.41 -16.55 13.90
N GLY A 202 7.15 -15.25 14.03
CA GLY A 202 8.18 -14.20 14.07
C GLY A 202 8.94 -13.99 12.75
N SER A 203 8.80 -14.88 11.77
CA SER A 203 9.54 -14.82 10.50
C SER A 203 9.23 -13.56 9.70
N LEU A 204 7.97 -13.14 9.70
CA LEU A 204 7.53 -11.90 9.03
C LEU A 204 8.08 -10.64 9.69
N LEU A 205 8.17 -10.64 11.03
CA LEU A 205 8.76 -9.51 11.77
C LEU A 205 10.25 -9.38 11.44
N LEU A 206 10.97 -10.50 11.43
CA LEU A 206 12.38 -10.54 11.08
C LEU A 206 12.60 -10.08 9.63
N LEU A 207 11.80 -10.60 8.69
CA LEU A 207 11.85 -10.20 7.28
C LEU A 207 11.56 -8.70 7.11
N ALA A 208 10.58 -8.15 7.85
CA ALA A 208 10.30 -6.73 7.84
C ALA A 208 11.51 -5.90 8.32
N VAL A 209 12.19 -6.35 9.38
CA VAL A 209 13.40 -5.67 9.88
C VAL A 209 14.53 -5.69 8.85
N CYS A 210 14.76 -6.83 8.19
CA CYS A 210 15.77 -6.95 7.13
C CYS A 210 15.49 -6.02 5.94
N LEU A 211 14.21 -5.80 5.62
CA LEU A 211 13.77 -4.99 4.48
C LEU A 211 13.54 -3.50 4.82
N LEU A 212 13.67 -3.10 6.11
CA LEU A 212 13.59 -1.70 6.52
C LEU A 212 14.56 -0.77 5.77
N PRO A 213 15.85 -1.13 5.56
CA PRO A 213 16.77 -0.26 4.83
C PRO A 213 16.28 0.05 3.42
N ALA A 214 15.78 -0.95 2.69
CA ALA A 214 15.22 -0.78 1.35
C ALA A 214 14.00 0.15 1.35
N MET A 215 13.07 -0.02 2.32
CA MET A 215 11.92 0.85 2.51
C MET A 215 12.34 2.30 2.79
N LEU A 216 13.27 2.52 3.72
CA LEU A 216 13.75 3.86 4.08
C LEU A 216 14.46 4.53 2.91
N LEU A 217 15.32 3.80 2.20
CA LEU A 217 16.03 4.29 1.01
C LEU A 217 15.04 4.70 -0.09
N GLY A 218 14.09 3.82 -0.43
CA GLY A 218 13.06 4.11 -1.41
C GLY A 218 12.23 5.33 -1.03
N GLY A 219 11.73 5.39 0.19
CA GLY A 219 10.96 6.52 0.71
C GLY A 219 11.75 7.84 0.72
N TRP A 220 13.02 7.80 1.06
CA TRP A 220 13.90 8.96 1.04
C TRP A 220 14.13 9.48 -0.39
N ILE A 221 14.48 8.59 -1.34
CA ILE A 221 14.63 8.93 -2.77
C ILE A 221 13.32 9.50 -3.30
N GLY A 222 12.19 8.86 -3.01
CA GLY A 222 10.86 9.28 -3.48
C GLY A 222 10.50 10.69 -3.05
N ARG A 223 10.76 11.06 -1.79
CA ARG A 223 10.54 12.42 -1.28
C ARG A 223 11.42 13.47 -1.95
N HIS A 224 12.68 13.16 -2.24
CA HIS A 224 13.58 14.07 -2.96
C HIS A 224 13.15 14.23 -4.42
N LEU A 225 12.75 13.14 -5.05
CA LEU A 225 12.32 13.14 -6.44
C LEU A 225 10.99 13.89 -6.65
N GLN A 226 10.06 13.82 -5.67
CA GLN A 226 8.80 14.56 -5.68
C GLN A 226 9.01 16.08 -5.85
N ARG A 227 10.12 16.62 -5.33
CA ARG A 227 10.45 18.04 -5.43
C ARG A 227 10.95 18.44 -6.83
N ARG A 228 11.46 17.50 -7.63
CA ARG A 228 12.13 17.74 -8.92
C ARG A 228 11.33 17.28 -10.14
N LEU A 229 10.46 16.28 -10.00
CA LEU A 229 9.68 15.72 -11.11
C LEU A 229 8.28 16.30 -11.19
N SER A 230 7.77 16.44 -12.41
CA SER A 230 6.34 16.67 -12.60
C SER A 230 5.59 15.40 -12.17
N ARG A 231 4.70 15.55 -11.19
CA ARG A 231 3.89 14.46 -10.61
C ARG A 231 3.19 13.63 -11.69
N GLU A 232 2.75 14.28 -12.76
CA GLU A 232 2.01 13.63 -13.85
C GLU A 232 2.84 12.60 -14.64
N ARG A 233 4.07 12.95 -15.03
CA ARG A 233 4.95 12.03 -15.79
C ARG A 233 5.33 10.81 -14.97
N PHE A 234 5.68 11.04 -13.70
CA PHE A 234 6.04 9.96 -12.79
C PHE A 234 4.84 9.02 -12.53
N THR A 235 3.67 9.58 -12.19
CA THR A 235 2.45 8.79 -11.96
C THR A 235 2.09 7.96 -13.19
N ARG A 236 2.18 8.53 -14.40
CA ARG A 236 1.89 7.81 -15.65
C ARG A 236 2.82 6.62 -15.86
N LEU A 237 4.13 6.79 -15.63
CA LEU A 237 5.11 5.73 -15.78
C LEU A 237 4.86 4.58 -14.80
N VAL A 238 4.59 4.91 -13.54
CA VAL A 238 4.22 3.94 -12.50
C VAL A 238 2.94 3.22 -12.85
N THR A 239 1.92 3.95 -13.33
CA THR A 239 0.62 3.35 -13.71
C THR A 239 0.78 2.31 -14.81
N TRP A 240 1.65 2.55 -15.79
CA TRP A 240 1.97 1.55 -16.81
C TRP A 240 2.64 0.31 -16.23
N LEU A 241 3.60 0.47 -15.33
CA LEU A 241 4.28 -0.63 -14.65
C LEU A 241 3.31 -1.49 -13.84
N VAL A 242 2.42 -0.82 -13.10
CA VAL A 242 1.38 -1.45 -12.29
C VAL A 242 0.35 -2.15 -13.18
N LEU A 243 -0.01 -1.58 -14.33
CA LEU A 243 -0.91 -2.21 -15.31
C LEU A 243 -0.34 -3.53 -15.84
N VAL A 244 0.91 -3.52 -16.29
CA VAL A 244 1.61 -4.73 -16.76
C VAL A 244 1.64 -5.80 -15.66
N SER A 245 1.94 -5.42 -14.43
CA SER A 245 1.95 -6.33 -13.29
C SER A 245 0.57 -6.94 -13.01
N GLY A 246 -0.50 -6.13 -13.11
CA GLY A 246 -1.88 -6.62 -12.94
C GLY A 246 -2.29 -7.61 -14.02
N VAL A 247 -1.96 -7.34 -15.29
CA VAL A 247 -2.22 -8.27 -16.41
C VAL A 247 -1.45 -9.58 -16.20
N THR A 248 -0.20 -9.51 -15.74
CA THR A 248 0.61 -10.72 -15.45
C THR A 248 -0.03 -11.57 -14.34
N LEU A 249 -0.58 -10.94 -13.29
CA LEU A 249 -1.29 -11.67 -12.22
C LEU A 249 -2.53 -12.40 -12.72
N ILE A 250 -3.34 -11.74 -13.56
CA ILE A 250 -4.51 -12.37 -14.18
C ILE A 250 -4.06 -13.52 -15.06
N GLY A 251 -3.02 -13.33 -15.87
CA GLY A 251 -2.44 -14.38 -16.70
C GLY A 251 -1.99 -15.61 -15.89
N ARG A 252 -1.32 -15.41 -14.77
CA ARG A 252 -0.90 -16.49 -13.85
C ARG A 252 -2.09 -17.24 -13.24
N TYR A 253 -3.17 -16.52 -12.90
CA TYR A 253 -4.39 -17.14 -12.41
C TYR A 253 -5.04 -18.05 -13.46
N LEU A 254 -5.05 -17.62 -14.73
CA LEU A 254 -5.66 -18.37 -15.84
C LEU A 254 -4.80 -19.57 -16.29
N ALA A 255 -3.49 -19.49 -16.09
CA ALA A 255 -2.54 -20.51 -16.54
C ALA A 255 -2.36 -21.67 -15.54
N GLY A 256 -2.84 -21.57 -14.33
CA GLY A 256 -2.59 -22.63 -13.35
C GLY A 256 -3.35 -22.62 -12.10
#